data_ff9846afa5ca4a0aa4e14576db5a02ea
#
_entry.id   ff9846afa5ca4a0aa4e14576db5a02ea
#
_cell.length_a   1.000
_cell.length_b   1.000
_cell.length_c   1.000
_cell.angle_alpha   90.00
_cell.angle_beta   90.00
_cell.angle_gamma   90.00
#
_symmetry.space_group_name_H-M   'P 1'
#
loop_
_entity.id
_entity.type
_entity.pdbx_description
1 polymer ?
#
loop_
_entity_poly.entity_id
_entity_poly.type
_entity_poly.pdbx_seq_one_letter_code
_entity_poly.pdbx_strand_id
1 'polypeptide(L)'
;MTDMDALISDILLSTQDDWSDAGWVVGQAMEYTATVAQANELALQMIVECLRTDLLVAGDLEVEGFRAWPVSTEEAIARITREWADLGDRAPTPDTIAWFDLTELGEQRARALGDSA
;
A
#
# COMPACT_ATOMS: atom_id res chain seq x y z
N MET A 1 -0.29 -15.12 -13.10
CA MET A 1 -0.14 -13.98 -12.17
C MET A 1 -1.45 -13.21 -12.13
N THR A 2 -1.96 -12.89 -10.95
CA THR A 2 -3.17 -12.11 -10.79
C THR A 2 -2.86 -10.61 -10.85
N ASP A 3 -3.90 -9.79 -11.02
CA ASP A 3 -3.74 -8.33 -10.95
C ASP A 3 -3.24 -7.90 -9.57
N MET A 4 -3.68 -8.58 -8.52
CA MET A 4 -3.19 -8.30 -7.16
C MET A 4 -1.69 -8.58 -7.05
N ASP A 5 -1.22 -9.72 -7.58
CA ASP A 5 0.20 -10.07 -7.55
C ASP A 5 1.04 -9.04 -8.32
N ALA A 6 0.54 -8.60 -9.48
CA ALA A 6 1.22 -7.57 -10.27
C ALA A 6 1.29 -6.24 -9.52
N LEU A 7 0.19 -5.84 -8.88
CA LEU A 7 0.14 -4.60 -8.10
C LEU A 7 1.08 -4.68 -6.89
N ILE A 8 1.11 -5.81 -6.19
CA ILE A 8 2.03 -6.01 -5.06
C ILE A 8 3.48 -5.82 -5.54
N SER A 9 3.85 -6.44 -6.66
CA SER A 9 5.19 -6.29 -7.22
C SER A 9 5.52 -4.84 -7.55
N ASP A 10 4.58 -4.12 -8.18
CA ASP A 10 4.76 -2.72 -8.54
C ASP A 10 5.01 -1.86 -7.29
N ILE A 11 4.22 -2.07 -6.24
CA ILE A 11 4.32 -1.28 -5.02
C ILE A 11 5.60 -1.62 -4.24
N LEU A 12 5.97 -2.89 -4.16
CA LEU A 12 7.23 -3.27 -3.50
C LEU A 12 8.42 -2.62 -4.20
N LEU A 13 8.45 -2.63 -5.52
CA LEU A 13 9.53 -2.04 -6.29
C LEU A 13 9.58 -0.51 -6.13
N SER A 14 8.43 0.16 -6.20
CA SER A 14 8.40 1.62 -6.06
C SER A 14 8.73 2.07 -4.64
N THR A 15 8.38 1.29 -3.64
CA THR A 15 8.62 1.63 -2.23
C THR A 15 10.09 1.43 -1.83
N GLN A 16 10.90 0.77 -2.64
CA GLN A 16 12.35 0.74 -2.45
C GLN A 16 12.97 2.13 -2.56
N ASP A 17 12.44 2.95 -3.46
CA ASP A 17 13.03 4.26 -3.76
C ASP A 17 12.42 5.39 -2.94
N ASP A 18 11.16 5.24 -2.54
CA ASP A 18 10.44 6.26 -1.79
C ASP A 18 9.25 5.62 -1.08
N TRP A 19 8.77 6.24 -0.01
CA TRP A 19 7.57 5.78 0.67
C TRP A 19 6.36 5.92 -0.25
N SER A 20 5.38 5.03 -0.08
CA SER A 20 4.15 5.03 -0.84
C SER A 20 2.98 5.42 0.04
N ASP A 21 2.02 6.19 -0.49
CA ASP A 21 0.78 6.47 0.23
C ASP A 21 -0.40 5.74 -0.42
N ALA A 22 -1.57 5.80 0.23
CA ALA A 22 -2.77 5.14 -0.27
C ALA A 22 -3.16 5.65 -1.66
N GLY A 23 -3.02 6.95 -1.92
CA GLY A 23 -3.32 7.54 -3.22
C GLY A 23 -2.43 7.00 -4.32
N TRP A 24 -1.14 6.83 -4.05
CA TRP A 24 -0.21 6.23 -4.99
C TRP A 24 -0.60 4.80 -5.34
N VAL A 25 -0.98 4.01 -4.32
CA VAL A 25 -1.41 2.62 -4.53
C VAL A 25 -2.64 2.57 -5.43
N VAL A 26 -3.63 3.43 -5.20
CA VAL A 26 -4.81 3.52 -6.08
C VAL A 26 -4.40 3.90 -7.51
N GLY A 27 -3.50 4.86 -7.66
CA GLY A 27 -2.98 5.25 -8.97
C GLY A 27 -2.38 4.07 -9.72
N GLN A 28 -1.58 3.25 -9.04
CA GLN A 28 -1.02 2.04 -9.64
C GLN A 28 -2.10 1.00 -9.95
N ALA A 29 -3.09 0.86 -9.08
CA ALA A 29 -4.20 -0.08 -9.29
C ALA A 29 -5.02 0.27 -10.53
N MET A 30 -5.07 1.54 -10.93
CA MET A 30 -5.78 1.97 -12.13
C MET A 30 -5.18 1.39 -13.41
N GLU A 31 -3.94 0.93 -13.37
CA GLU A 31 -3.33 0.23 -14.52
C GLU A 31 -4.00 -1.14 -14.78
N TYR A 32 -4.68 -1.69 -13.78
CA TYR A 32 -5.26 -3.04 -13.84
C TYR A 32 -6.79 -3.03 -13.78
N THR A 33 -7.41 -1.86 -13.71
CA THR A 33 -8.85 -1.74 -13.50
C THR A 33 -9.45 -0.75 -14.48
N ALA A 34 -10.79 -0.81 -14.65
CA ALA A 34 -11.50 0.07 -15.58
C ALA A 34 -12.09 1.32 -14.90
N THR A 35 -12.32 1.27 -13.59
CA THR A 35 -12.98 2.36 -12.86
C THR A 35 -12.22 2.69 -11.57
N VAL A 36 -12.43 3.90 -11.05
CA VAL A 36 -11.86 4.33 -9.77
C VAL A 36 -12.36 3.43 -8.63
N ALA A 37 -13.64 3.05 -8.66
CA ALA A 37 -14.20 2.16 -7.63
C ALA A 37 -13.47 0.82 -7.61
N GLN A 38 -13.20 0.24 -8.79
CA GLN A 38 -12.44 -1.01 -8.89
C GLN A 38 -11.00 -0.83 -8.42
N ALA A 39 -10.37 0.30 -8.75
CA ALA A 39 -9.01 0.59 -8.31
C ALA A 39 -8.93 0.75 -6.80
N ASN A 40 -9.91 1.42 -6.18
CA ASN A 40 -9.99 1.53 -4.72
C ASN A 40 -10.09 0.17 -4.06
N GLU A 41 -10.94 -0.70 -4.59
CA GLU A 41 -11.14 -2.04 -4.04
C GLU A 41 -9.87 -2.87 -4.15
N LEU A 42 -9.24 -2.88 -5.32
CA LEU A 42 -8.00 -3.63 -5.53
C LEU A 42 -6.88 -3.10 -4.64
N ALA A 43 -6.75 -1.79 -4.54
CA ALA A 43 -5.73 -1.16 -3.71
C ALA A 43 -5.88 -1.52 -2.23
N LEU A 44 -7.11 -1.45 -1.71
CA LEU A 44 -7.36 -1.80 -0.31
C LEU A 44 -7.06 -3.27 -0.04
N GLN A 45 -7.51 -4.17 -0.92
CA GLN A 45 -7.23 -5.60 -0.79
C GLN A 45 -5.73 -5.88 -0.79
N MET A 46 -4.98 -5.22 -1.67
CA MET A 46 -3.54 -5.38 -1.77
C MET A 46 -2.83 -4.89 -0.49
N ILE A 47 -3.25 -3.73 0.03
CA ILE A 47 -2.68 -3.18 1.26
C ILE A 47 -2.92 -4.12 2.44
N VAL A 48 -4.14 -4.60 2.59
CA VAL A 48 -4.49 -5.55 3.66
C VAL A 48 -3.64 -6.82 3.55
N GLU A 49 -3.50 -7.36 2.36
CA GLU A 49 -2.67 -8.55 2.13
C GLU A 49 -1.21 -8.29 2.50
N CYS A 50 -0.64 -7.18 2.07
CA CYS A 50 0.74 -6.85 2.37
C CYS A 50 1.00 -6.59 3.86
N LEU A 51 0.03 -6.01 4.57
CA LEU A 51 0.16 -5.84 6.01
C LEU A 51 0.10 -7.19 6.74
N ARG A 52 -0.81 -8.08 6.33
CA ARG A 52 -0.95 -9.40 6.93
C ARG A 52 0.21 -10.33 6.65
N THR A 53 0.84 -10.20 5.49
CA THR A 53 2.00 -11.02 5.12
C THR A 53 3.32 -10.35 5.50
N ASP A 54 3.28 -9.26 6.25
CA ASP A 54 4.44 -8.54 6.76
C ASP A 54 5.39 -8.03 5.68
N LEU A 55 4.84 -7.59 4.55
CA LEU A 55 5.61 -6.98 3.48
C LEU A 55 5.67 -5.45 3.60
N LEU A 56 4.62 -4.84 4.14
CA LEU A 56 4.52 -3.40 4.37
C LEU A 56 4.16 -3.12 5.81
N VAL A 57 4.54 -1.93 6.27
CA VAL A 57 4.12 -1.36 7.53
C VAL A 57 3.46 -0.01 7.27
N ALA A 58 2.36 0.26 7.98
CA ALA A 58 1.62 1.52 7.84
C ALA A 58 2.09 2.55 8.85
N GLY A 59 2.03 3.81 8.46
CA GLY A 59 2.44 4.90 9.34
C GLY A 59 2.11 6.27 8.78
N ASP A 60 2.77 7.26 9.31
CA ASP A 60 2.66 8.65 8.89
C ASP A 60 4.01 9.13 8.37
N LEU A 61 3.98 10.11 7.47
CA LEU A 61 5.19 10.77 7.00
C LEU A 61 5.32 12.08 7.78
N GLU A 62 6.39 12.19 8.54
CA GLU A 62 6.70 13.36 9.34
C GLU A 62 7.94 14.07 8.77
N VAL A 63 8.30 15.21 9.34
CA VAL A 63 9.46 15.99 8.90
C VAL A 63 10.75 15.15 8.94
N GLU A 64 10.87 14.29 9.96
CA GLU A 64 12.03 13.42 10.13
C GLU A 64 11.99 12.18 9.24
N GLY A 65 10.87 11.91 8.58
CA GLY A 65 10.67 10.74 7.73
C GLY A 65 9.49 9.89 8.15
N PHE A 66 9.48 8.64 7.69
CA PHE A 66 8.40 7.71 7.98
C PHE A 66 8.40 7.29 9.45
N ARG A 67 7.20 7.26 10.04
CA ARG A 67 7.00 6.82 11.41
C ARG A 67 5.86 5.81 11.46
N ALA A 68 6.18 4.54 11.76
CA ALA A 68 5.18 3.49 11.87
C ALA A 68 4.18 3.79 12.99
N TRP A 69 2.91 3.46 12.76
CA TRP A 69 1.91 3.57 13.82
C TRP A 69 2.21 2.57 14.94
N PRO A 70 2.13 2.98 16.20
CA PRO A 70 2.39 2.09 17.34
C PRO A 70 1.18 1.21 17.65
N VAL A 71 0.73 0.43 16.68
CA VAL A 71 -0.47 -0.41 16.78
C VAL A 71 -0.17 -1.79 16.17
N SER A 72 -1.03 -2.77 16.47
CA SER A 72 -0.93 -4.09 15.86
C SER A 72 -1.31 -4.03 14.38
N THR A 73 -0.94 -5.08 13.63
CA THR A 73 -1.32 -5.21 12.22
C THR A 73 -2.84 -5.15 12.04
N GLU A 74 -3.60 -5.86 12.87
CA GLU A 74 -5.07 -5.87 12.75
C GLU A 74 -5.69 -4.52 13.11
N GLU A 75 -5.12 -3.80 14.07
CA GLU A 75 -5.56 -2.43 14.39
C GLU A 75 -5.28 -1.47 13.23
N ALA A 76 -4.12 -1.60 12.60
CA ALA A 76 -3.78 -0.80 11.41
C ALA A 76 -4.74 -1.08 10.26
N ILE A 77 -5.06 -2.35 10.00
CA ILE A 77 -6.02 -2.75 8.96
C ILE A 77 -7.40 -2.17 9.25
N ALA A 78 -7.87 -2.27 10.51
CA ALA A 78 -9.17 -1.75 10.90
C ALA A 78 -9.25 -0.23 10.69
N ARG A 79 -8.21 0.50 11.05
CA ARG A 79 -8.14 1.94 10.87
C ARG A 79 -8.18 2.32 9.39
N ILE A 80 -7.35 1.66 8.58
CA ILE A 80 -7.28 1.93 7.14
C ILE A 80 -8.63 1.62 6.48
N THR A 81 -9.23 0.49 6.80
CA THR A 81 -10.51 0.08 6.24
C THR A 81 -11.62 1.08 6.56
N ARG A 82 -11.65 1.56 7.80
CA ARG A 82 -12.65 2.55 8.23
C ARG A 82 -12.47 3.89 7.51
N GLU A 83 -11.24 4.40 7.46
CA GLU A 83 -10.97 5.67 6.78
C GLU A 83 -11.22 5.57 5.29
N TRP A 84 -10.94 4.42 4.68
CA TRP A 84 -11.23 4.18 3.26
C TRP A 84 -12.75 4.18 3.00
N ALA A 85 -13.52 3.54 3.88
CA ALA A 85 -14.98 3.52 3.77
C ALA A 85 -15.57 4.93 3.82
N ASP A 86 -14.98 5.82 4.61
CA ASP A 86 -15.42 7.22 4.74
C ASP A 86 -15.23 8.02 3.45
N LEU A 87 -14.36 7.58 2.55
CA LEU A 87 -14.18 8.23 1.26
C LEU A 87 -15.32 7.96 0.28
N GLY A 88 -16.06 6.87 0.47
CA GLY A 88 -17.09 6.44 -0.47
C GLY A 88 -16.47 6.09 -1.81
N ASP A 89 -16.93 6.74 -2.88
CA ASP A 89 -16.45 6.47 -4.24
C ASP A 89 -15.21 7.30 -4.63
N ARG A 90 -14.71 8.13 -3.71
CA ARG A 90 -13.56 8.99 -4.01
C ARG A 90 -12.25 8.23 -3.81
N ALA A 91 -11.25 8.60 -4.60
CA ALA A 91 -9.90 8.08 -4.40
C ALA A 91 -9.22 8.83 -3.24
N PRO A 92 -8.33 8.16 -2.48
CA PRO A 92 -7.51 8.86 -1.50
C PRO A 92 -6.64 9.93 -2.17
N THR A 93 -6.55 11.09 -1.55
CA THR A 93 -5.62 12.12 -1.97
C THR A 93 -4.25 11.87 -1.33
N PRO A 94 -3.17 12.50 -1.84
CA PRO A 94 -1.87 12.39 -1.18
C PRO A 94 -1.96 12.77 0.30
N ASP A 95 -1.24 12.04 1.14
CA ASP A 95 -1.15 12.28 2.57
C ASP A 95 -2.44 11.99 3.35
N THR A 96 -3.39 11.28 2.75
CA THR A 96 -4.59 10.79 3.46
C THR A 96 -4.47 9.29 3.70
N ILE A 97 -5.20 8.81 4.70
CA ILE A 97 -5.28 7.43 5.16
C ILE A 97 -3.96 6.97 5.78
N ALA A 98 -2.94 6.66 4.99
CA ALA A 98 -1.69 6.13 5.51
C ALA A 98 -0.56 6.27 4.50
N TRP A 99 0.67 6.27 5.01
CA TRP A 99 1.89 6.03 4.27
C TRP A 99 2.37 4.62 4.56
N PHE A 100 3.19 4.08 3.68
CA PHE A 100 3.70 2.70 3.79
C PHE A 100 5.19 2.68 3.53
N ASP A 101 5.88 1.83 4.30
CA ASP A 101 7.29 1.52 4.09
C ASP A 101 7.44 0.01 4.01
N LEU A 102 8.54 -0.45 3.43
CA LEU A 102 8.85 -1.87 3.38
C LEU A 102 9.30 -2.34 4.76
N THR A 103 8.86 -3.54 5.13
CA THR A 103 9.48 -4.29 6.22
C THR A 103 10.79 -4.90 5.72
N GLU A 104 11.54 -5.55 6.61
CA GLU A 104 12.73 -6.30 6.21
C GLU A 104 12.37 -7.37 5.17
N LEU A 105 11.27 -8.11 5.39
CA LEU A 105 10.80 -9.10 4.44
C LEU A 105 10.39 -8.45 3.13
N GLY A 106 9.71 -7.31 3.18
CA GLY A 106 9.33 -6.53 1.99
C GLY A 106 10.55 -6.12 1.17
N GLU A 107 11.62 -5.67 1.84
CA GLU A 107 12.87 -5.31 1.17
C GLU A 107 13.50 -6.50 0.47
N GLN A 108 13.51 -7.66 1.11
CA GLN A 108 14.02 -8.90 0.51
C GLN A 108 13.24 -9.29 -0.74
N ARG A 109 11.90 -9.20 -0.67
CA ARG A 109 11.03 -9.50 -1.81
C ARG A 109 11.24 -8.52 -2.95
N ALA A 110 11.35 -7.23 -2.63
CA ALA A 110 11.59 -6.20 -3.64
C ALA A 110 12.92 -6.42 -4.36
N ARG A 111 13.98 -6.76 -3.62
CA ARG A 111 15.28 -7.06 -4.21
C ARG A 111 15.20 -8.28 -5.14
N ALA A 112 14.51 -9.33 -4.70
CA ALA A 112 14.33 -10.53 -5.52
C ALA A 112 13.59 -10.24 -6.83
N LEU A 113 12.58 -9.37 -6.78
CA LEU A 113 11.84 -8.95 -7.97
C LEU A 113 12.73 -8.15 -8.93
N GLY A 114 13.54 -7.24 -8.40
CA GLY A 114 14.48 -6.45 -9.19
C GLY A 114 15.54 -7.31 -9.85
N ASP A 115 16.07 -8.31 -9.14
CA ASP A 115 17.08 -9.22 -9.66
C ASP A 115 16.54 -10.17 -10.73
N SER A 116 15.22 -10.40 -10.76
CA SER A 116 14.55 -11.27 -11.73
C SER A 116 14.23 -10.58 -13.04
N ALA A 117 14.35 -9.28 -13.09
CA ALA A 117 13.96 -8.46 -14.24
C ALA A 117 15.04 -8.41 -15.33
#